data_74f038ee4a663b231d328d346974caf8
#
_entry.id   74f038ee4a663b231d328d346974caf8
#
_cell.length_a   1.000
_cell.length_b   1.000
_cell.length_c   1.000
_cell.angle_alpha   90.00
_cell.angle_beta   90.00
_cell.angle_gamma   90.00
#
_symmetry.space_group_name_H-M   'P 1'
#
loop_
_entity.id
_entity.type
_entity.pdbx_description
1 polymer ?
#
loop_
_entity_poly.entity_id
_entity_poly.type
_entity_poly.pdbx_seq_one_letter_code
_entity_poly.pdbx_strand_id
1 'polypeptide(L)'
;MKLNFDFEKIIGKIKPMHAVGQPPVELGNNGVEDDMFHYLTEANIPYSRLHDTGGCFASNVFVDIPNLFRDFDADENDPDSYDFAFTDELLSKMVAAKVEPYFRLGVTIENAHMVKAYRVFPPKDPAKWARICEHVIRHYNEGWANGFHFGIKYWEIWNEPDNEESIELNNMFKGTAEEYYELYAVASKHLRECFGDSIKIGGYASTGLYVGYMQEEEKYRKPHEITHWEARAIYHTKYFLGFLERVKRDNLPFDFFSHHSYMDVKRTEDIQKYTEKLLEDAGYPDIEIHLNEWNTDRTRDTRGTTKASADVAAMMMAMHGTKMSMMCYYDARIDISVYGGLFNPMTYEPYCTYYSFKAFGKLYAMENQVEVTGDLGDGLYAMAATDGTARGILIANIGEEKEIETNLGRGYTAYQIDEKHFMTKKRISVKKFKLKQYDTLYIEKNL
;
A
#
# COMPACT_ATOMS: atom_id res chain seq x y z
N MET A 1 -27.39 1.27 18.36
CA MET A 1 -26.03 0.81 18.68
C MET A 1 -25.35 1.86 19.53
N LYS A 2 -24.53 1.47 20.51
CA LYS A 2 -23.82 2.43 21.37
C LYS A 2 -22.34 2.37 21.08
N LEU A 3 -21.72 3.54 20.95
CA LEU A 3 -20.26 3.69 20.83
C LEU A 3 -19.76 4.60 21.95
N ASN A 4 -18.72 4.15 22.65
CA ASN A 4 -18.06 4.92 23.70
C ASN A 4 -16.62 5.21 23.27
N PHE A 5 -16.22 6.46 23.34
CA PHE A 5 -14.89 6.97 23.03
C PHE A 5 -14.24 7.42 24.34
N ASP A 6 -13.18 6.70 24.75
CA ASP A 6 -12.43 7.02 25.97
C ASP A 6 -11.11 7.72 25.60
N PHE A 7 -11.16 9.05 25.54
CA PHE A 7 -9.99 9.87 25.16
C PHE A 7 -8.91 9.93 26.25
N GLU A 8 -9.17 9.43 27.44
CA GLU A 8 -8.16 9.32 28.51
C GLU A 8 -7.39 7.99 28.43
N LYS A 9 -7.91 7.02 27.66
CA LYS A 9 -7.30 5.70 27.52
C LYS A 9 -6.63 5.54 26.16
N ILE A 10 -5.33 5.84 26.09
CA ILE A 10 -4.49 5.58 24.91
C ILE A 10 -4.20 4.08 24.85
N ILE A 11 -4.42 3.47 23.68
CA ILE A 11 -4.22 2.03 23.44
C ILE A 11 -3.11 1.72 22.44
N GLY A 12 -2.56 2.73 21.79
CA GLY A 12 -1.47 2.58 20.82
C GLY A 12 -1.22 3.83 20.00
N LYS A 13 -0.48 3.67 18.92
CA LYS A 13 -0.26 4.70 17.91
C LYS A 13 -1.11 4.42 16.67
N ILE A 14 -1.51 5.47 15.96
CA ILE A 14 -2.16 5.30 14.66
C ILE A 14 -1.11 4.87 13.64
N LYS A 15 -1.34 3.72 12.99
CA LYS A 15 -0.46 3.15 11.97
C LYS A 15 -0.73 3.77 10.59
N PRO A 16 0.23 3.77 9.66
CA PRO A 16 0.11 4.36 8.32
C PRO A 16 -0.74 3.51 7.37
N MET A 17 -2.05 3.41 7.62
CA MET A 17 -2.97 2.62 6.78
C MET A 17 -3.43 3.38 5.53
N HIS A 18 -3.09 4.67 5.41
CA HIS A 18 -3.51 5.59 4.34
C HIS A 18 -2.35 6.02 3.43
N ALA A 19 -1.26 5.27 3.39
CA ALA A 19 -0.23 5.47 2.36
C ALA A 19 -0.78 5.11 0.98
N VAL A 20 -0.09 5.54 -0.08
CA VAL A 20 -0.55 5.36 -1.46
C VAL A 20 0.51 4.69 -2.32
N GLY A 21 0.09 4.01 -3.36
CA GLY A 21 0.93 3.63 -4.49
C GLY A 21 0.80 4.65 -5.61
N GLN A 22 1.84 4.85 -6.39
CA GLN A 22 1.90 5.77 -7.53
C GLN A 22 1.42 7.19 -7.19
N PRO A 23 2.32 8.11 -6.86
CA PRO A 23 1.95 9.46 -6.45
C PRO A 23 1.17 10.19 -7.57
N PRO A 24 0.32 11.17 -7.22
CA PRO A 24 -0.50 11.90 -8.21
C PRO A 24 0.35 12.95 -8.94
N VAL A 25 1.13 12.49 -9.88
CA VAL A 25 1.98 13.33 -10.74
C VAL A 25 1.17 13.79 -11.93
N GLU A 26 1.08 15.08 -12.17
CA GLU A 26 0.67 15.61 -13.45
C GLU A 26 1.91 15.65 -14.38
N LEU A 27 1.81 14.92 -15.48
CA LEU A 27 2.92 14.70 -16.37
C LEU A 27 2.89 15.72 -17.50
N GLY A 28 3.72 16.75 -17.38
CA GLY A 28 3.95 17.72 -18.45
C GLY A 28 4.89 17.23 -19.55
N ASN A 29 5.16 18.10 -20.51
CA ASN A 29 6.00 17.77 -21.67
C ASN A 29 7.49 17.56 -21.32
N ASN A 30 7.93 18.06 -20.17
CA ASN A 30 9.34 18.13 -19.78
C ASN A 30 9.64 17.41 -18.44
N GLY A 31 8.78 16.52 -17.97
CA GLY A 31 8.99 15.81 -16.71
C GLY A 31 7.80 15.99 -15.76
N VAL A 32 8.06 16.11 -14.46
CA VAL A 32 7.05 16.32 -13.41
C VAL A 32 6.77 17.82 -13.29
N GLU A 33 5.79 18.36 -14.02
CA GLU A 33 5.50 19.79 -14.00
C GLU A 33 4.63 20.22 -12.83
N ASP A 34 3.44 19.64 -12.71
CA ASP A 34 2.60 19.87 -11.56
C ASP A 34 2.51 18.57 -10.76
N ASP A 35 2.92 18.70 -9.53
CA ASP A 35 2.68 17.68 -8.57
C ASP A 35 1.38 18.04 -7.85
N MET A 36 0.44 17.15 -7.87
CA MET A 36 -0.70 17.27 -6.97
C MET A 36 -0.35 16.81 -5.56
N PHE A 37 0.91 16.91 -5.18
CA PHE A 37 1.45 16.45 -3.88
C PHE A 37 0.95 17.29 -2.71
N HIS A 38 0.48 18.51 -2.95
CA HIS A 38 -0.23 19.28 -1.91
C HIS A 38 -1.43 18.50 -1.34
N TYR A 39 -2.13 17.68 -2.15
CA TYR A 39 -3.19 16.79 -1.65
C TYR A 39 -2.65 15.69 -0.73
N LEU A 40 -1.46 15.15 -1.04
CA LEU A 40 -0.81 14.18 -0.15
C LEU A 40 -0.44 14.82 1.19
N THR A 41 0.16 16.03 1.13
CA THR A 41 0.51 16.81 2.32
C THR A 41 -0.73 17.15 3.17
N GLU A 42 -1.81 17.62 2.54
CA GLU A 42 -3.07 17.94 3.22
C GLU A 42 -3.75 16.73 3.88
N ALA A 43 -3.56 15.55 3.31
CA ALA A 43 -4.08 14.29 3.85
C ALA A 43 -3.08 13.59 4.80
N ASN A 44 -1.92 14.22 5.11
CA ASN A 44 -0.84 13.64 5.91
C ASN A 44 -0.42 12.24 5.43
N ILE A 45 -0.39 12.02 4.11
CA ILE A 45 0.04 10.75 3.52
C ILE A 45 1.52 10.53 3.84
N PRO A 46 1.88 9.44 4.56
CA PRO A 46 3.26 9.27 5.02
C PRO A 46 4.20 8.66 3.99
N TYR A 47 3.68 7.78 3.12
CA TYR A 47 4.48 7.03 2.15
C TYR A 47 3.81 6.98 0.80
N SER A 48 4.62 6.90 -0.28
CA SER A 48 4.14 6.49 -1.59
C SER A 48 5.04 5.41 -2.17
N ARG A 49 4.45 4.25 -2.48
CA ARG A 49 5.16 3.13 -3.10
C ARG A 49 5.33 3.36 -4.58
N LEU A 50 6.58 3.20 -5.05
CA LEU A 50 7.01 3.51 -6.42
C LEU A 50 6.99 2.25 -7.31
N HIS A 51 5.83 1.61 -7.42
CA HIS A 51 5.59 0.55 -8.38
C HIS A 51 4.86 1.12 -9.60
N ASP A 52 5.35 0.84 -10.80
CA ASP A 52 4.82 1.34 -12.07
C ASP A 52 4.67 2.88 -12.15
N THR A 53 5.44 3.60 -11.35
CA THR A 53 5.46 5.06 -11.39
C THR A 53 6.24 5.53 -12.61
N GLY A 54 5.56 6.16 -13.53
CA GLY A 54 6.10 6.51 -14.85
C GLY A 54 6.09 7.99 -15.17
N GLY A 55 6.87 8.33 -16.19
CA GLY A 55 6.89 9.64 -16.81
C GLY A 55 5.72 9.89 -17.76
N CYS A 56 5.70 11.06 -18.40
CA CYS A 56 4.61 11.53 -19.26
C CYS A 56 4.54 10.84 -20.62
N PHE A 57 3.38 10.97 -21.27
CA PHE A 57 3.13 10.61 -22.67
C PHE A 57 3.64 9.25 -23.10
N ALA A 58 3.35 8.21 -22.34
CA ALA A 58 3.84 6.88 -22.63
C ALA A 58 5.38 6.87 -22.85
N SER A 59 6.10 7.83 -22.29
CA SER A 59 7.55 7.76 -22.21
C SER A 59 7.91 6.45 -21.52
N ASN A 60 8.89 5.73 -21.98
CA ASN A 60 9.33 4.51 -21.31
C ASN A 60 10.23 4.80 -20.10
N VAL A 61 10.04 5.96 -19.46
CA VAL A 61 10.80 6.39 -18.30
C VAL A 61 9.99 6.11 -17.05
N PHE A 62 10.46 5.22 -16.23
CA PHE A 62 9.83 4.78 -14.99
C PHE A 62 10.83 4.73 -13.85
N VAL A 63 10.33 4.76 -12.63
CA VAL A 63 11.14 4.47 -11.45
C VAL A 63 11.34 2.96 -11.37
N ASP A 64 12.28 2.45 -12.12
CA ASP A 64 12.66 1.03 -12.10
C ASP A 64 14.15 0.84 -12.45
N ILE A 65 14.69 -0.31 -12.08
CA ILE A 65 16.13 -0.61 -12.32
C ILE A 65 16.52 -0.54 -13.79
N PRO A 66 15.72 -1.09 -14.75
CA PRO A 66 16.08 -0.98 -16.18
C PRO A 66 16.07 0.43 -16.76
N ASN A 67 15.36 1.38 -16.14
CA ASN A 67 15.43 2.78 -16.57
C ASN A 67 16.60 3.52 -15.91
N LEU A 68 16.89 3.18 -14.65
CA LEU A 68 18.03 3.76 -13.93
C LEU A 68 19.37 3.22 -14.46
N PHE A 69 19.45 1.94 -14.83
CA PHE A 69 20.64 1.28 -15.36
C PHE A 69 20.27 0.51 -16.64
N ARG A 70 20.37 1.16 -17.80
CA ARG A 70 19.78 0.69 -19.06
C ARG A 70 20.55 -0.43 -19.73
N ASP A 71 21.87 -0.40 -19.63
CA ASP A 71 22.79 -1.41 -20.21
C ASP A 71 23.33 -2.29 -19.09
N PHE A 72 22.78 -3.49 -18.99
CA PHE A 72 23.21 -4.44 -17.94
C PHE A 72 24.70 -4.85 -18.09
N ASP A 73 25.29 -4.71 -19.26
CA ASP A 73 26.70 -5.06 -19.53
C ASP A 73 27.66 -3.90 -19.25
N ALA A 74 27.15 -2.67 -18.98
CA ALA A 74 27.95 -1.53 -18.55
C ALA A 74 28.59 -1.72 -17.17
N ASP A 75 29.56 -0.90 -16.80
CA ASP A 75 30.18 -0.93 -15.46
C ASP A 75 29.24 -0.31 -14.43
N GLU A 76 28.81 -1.10 -13.46
CA GLU A 76 27.92 -0.65 -12.39
C GLU A 76 28.56 0.32 -11.39
N ASN A 77 29.90 0.43 -11.39
CA ASN A 77 30.64 1.39 -10.56
C ASN A 77 30.81 2.77 -11.24
N ASP A 78 30.52 2.85 -12.54
CA ASP A 78 30.59 4.10 -13.27
C ASP A 78 29.28 4.89 -13.14
N PRO A 79 29.29 6.09 -12.51
CA PRO A 79 28.09 6.94 -12.42
C PRO A 79 27.45 7.27 -13.77
N ASP A 80 28.24 7.35 -14.85
CA ASP A 80 27.74 7.66 -16.19
C ASP A 80 26.92 6.50 -16.80
N SER A 81 26.95 5.33 -16.19
CA SER A 81 26.11 4.18 -16.57
C SER A 81 24.66 4.29 -16.07
N TYR A 82 24.37 5.30 -15.23
CA TYR A 82 23.04 5.51 -14.62
C TYR A 82 22.34 6.75 -15.19
N ASP A 83 21.01 6.67 -15.28
CA ASP A 83 20.15 7.80 -15.61
C ASP A 83 19.16 8.05 -14.48
N PHE A 84 19.51 8.97 -13.60
CA PHE A 84 18.70 9.34 -12.43
C PHE A 84 17.72 10.49 -12.69
N ALA A 85 17.83 11.18 -13.84
CA ALA A 85 17.21 12.49 -14.06
C ALA A 85 15.70 12.55 -13.70
N PHE A 86 14.90 11.61 -14.19
CA PHE A 86 13.46 11.57 -13.89
C PHE A 86 13.19 11.22 -12.42
N THR A 87 13.88 10.22 -11.91
CA THR A 87 13.66 9.72 -10.54
C THR A 87 14.10 10.74 -9.50
N ASP A 88 15.18 11.48 -9.75
CA ASP A 88 15.68 12.57 -8.91
C ASP A 88 14.64 13.68 -8.74
N GLU A 89 14.06 14.12 -9.85
CA GLU A 89 13.02 15.14 -9.83
C GLU A 89 11.80 14.67 -9.03
N LEU A 90 11.33 13.47 -9.32
CA LEU A 90 10.16 12.88 -8.65
C LEU A 90 10.39 12.75 -7.13
N LEU A 91 11.48 12.11 -6.73
CA LEU A 91 11.75 11.86 -5.31
C LEU A 91 12.02 13.15 -4.54
N SER A 92 12.68 14.12 -5.16
CA SER A 92 12.88 15.45 -4.56
C SER A 92 11.56 16.15 -4.25
N LYS A 93 10.59 16.09 -5.16
CA LYS A 93 9.26 16.67 -4.95
C LYS A 93 8.47 15.91 -3.88
N MET A 94 8.53 14.57 -3.87
CA MET A 94 7.89 13.75 -2.84
C MET A 94 8.42 14.07 -1.44
N VAL A 95 9.75 14.10 -1.29
CA VAL A 95 10.39 14.43 0.00
C VAL A 95 10.08 15.85 0.44
N ALA A 96 10.05 16.82 -0.48
CA ALA A 96 9.62 18.19 -0.21
C ALA A 96 8.16 18.26 0.29
N ALA A 97 7.29 17.39 -0.21
CA ALA A 97 5.90 17.23 0.24
C ALA A 97 5.77 16.43 1.54
N LYS A 98 6.87 15.99 2.14
CA LYS A 98 6.93 15.13 3.35
C LYS A 98 6.29 13.75 3.16
N VAL A 99 6.35 13.23 1.95
CA VAL A 99 5.95 11.87 1.60
C VAL A 99 7.22 11.03 1.42
N GLU A 100 7.41 10.03 2.24
CA GLU A 100 8.58 9.16 2.14
C GLU A 100 8.41 8.19 0.95
N PRO A 101 9.40 8.09 0.05
CA PRO A 101 9.38 7.07 -0.98
C PRO A 101 9.48 5.66 -0.38
N TYR A 102 8.63 4.74 -0.84
CA TYR A 102 8.76 3.31 -0.61
C TYR A 102 9.24 2.69 -1.92
N PHE A 103 10.54 2.36 -1.98
CA PHE A 103 11.19 2.05 -3.24
C PHE A 103 11.12 0.57 -3.59
N ARG A 104 10.50 0.25 -4.72
CA ARG A 104 10.48 -1.11 -5.27
C ARG A 104 11.63 -1.31 -6.24
N LEU A 105 12.59 -2.15 -5.86
CA LEU A 105 13.71 -2.58 -6.70
C LEU A 105 13.22 -3.68 -7.65
N GLY A 106 13.08 -3.36 -8.92
CA GLY A 106 12.57 -4.30 -9.90
C GLY A 106 12.18 -3.63 -11.21
N VAL A 107 11.18 -4.15 -11.88
CA VAL A 107 10.76 -3.75 -13.22
C VAL A 107 9.32 -3.28 -13.23
N THR A 108 9.05 -2.21 -13.98
CA THR A 108 7.70 -1.73 -14.29
C THR A 108 7.11 -2.52 -15.47
N ILE A 109 5.84 -2.85 -15.40
CA ILE A 109 5.16 -3.69 -16.40
C ILE A 109 4.02 -2.99 -17.15
N GLU A 110 3.46 -1.92 -16.61
CA GLU A 110 2.24 -1.28 -17.13
C GLU A 110 2.37 -0.73 -18.54
N ASN A 111 3.54 -0.20 -18.88
CA ASN A 111 3.73 0.43 -20.16
C ASN A 111 4.40 -0.51 -21.16
N ALA A 112 3.82 -0.66 -22.34
CA ALA A 112 4.39 -1.41 -23.45
C ALA A 112 4.88 -2.82 -23.03
N HIS A 113 4.02 -3.60 -22.41
CA HIS A 113 4.34 -4.93 -21.87
C HIS A 113 5.04 -5.87 -22.87
N MET A 114 4.77 -5.73 -24.15
CA MET A 114 5.46 -6.53 -25.18
C MET A 114 6.96 -6.18 -25.29
N VAL A 115 7.32 -4.91 -25.08
CA VAL A 115 8.73 -4.47 -25.05
C VAL A 115 9.38 -4.80 -23.72
N LYS A 116 8.61 -4.73 -22.63
CA LYS A 116 9.11 -4.95 -21.28
C LYS A 116 9.18 -6.41 -20.86
N ALA A 117 8.44 -7.29 -21.52
CA ALA A 117 8.41 -8.70 -21.18
C ALA A 117 9.82 -9.34 -21.12
N TYR A 118 10.79 -8.89 -21.93
CA TYR A 118 12.17 -9.35 -21.84
C TYR A 118 12.92 -8.87 -20.60
N ARG A 119 12.47 -7.77 -19.97
CA ARG A 119 13.06 -7.19 -18.76
C ARG A 119 12.54 -7.81 -17.47
N VAL A 120 11.44 -8.54 -17.54
CA VAL A 120 10.88 -9.28 -16.41
C VAL A 120 11.51 -10.67 -16.22
N PHE A 121 12.53 -11.00 -17.02
CA PHE A 121 13.34 -12.19 -16.79
C PHE A 121 14.25 -12.03 -15.57
N PRO A 122 14.61 -13.15 -14.91
CA PRO A 122 15.64 -13.14 -13.89
C PRO A 122 16.91 -12.43 -14.41
N PRO A 123 17.56 -11.57 -13.61
CA PRO A 123 18.84 -10.99 -14.00
C PRO A 123 19.88 -12.07 -14.33
N LYS A 124 20.66 -11.91 -15.41
CA LYS A 124 21.70 -12.84 -15.83
C LYS A 124 22.74 -13.10 -14.74
N ASP A 125 23.02 -12.07 -13.94
CA ASP A 125 23.93 -12.08 -12.79
C ASP A 125 23.22 -11.39 -11.59
N PRO A 126 22.65 -12.15 -10.67
CA PRO A 126 22.00 -11.61 -9.48
C PRO A 126 22.93 -10.78 -8.60
N ALA A 127 24.23 -11.11 -8.55
CA ALA A 127 25.22 -10.35 -7.77
C ALA A 127 25.46 -8.97 -8.38
N LYS A 128 25.58 -8.88 -9.70
CA LYS A 128 25.66 -7.57 -10.39
C LYS A 128 24.38 -6.76 -10.20
N TRP A 129 23.22 -7.40 -10.31
CA TRP A 129 21.94 -6.73 -10.04
C TRP A 129 21.88 -6.15 -8.62
N ALA A 130 22.36 -6.88 -7.64
CA ALA A 130 22.43 -6.43 -6.25
C ALA A 130 23.35 -5.21 -6.09
N ARG A 131 24.52 -5.18 -6.77
CA ARG A 131 25.42 -4.01 -6.78
C ARG A 131 24.82 -2.80 -7.50
N ILE A 132 24.06 -3.01 -8.57
CA ILE A 132 23.30 -1.93 -9.21
C ILE A 132 22.27 -1.35 -8.21
N CYS A 133 21.53 -2.20 -7.51
CA CYS A 133 20.59 -1.76 -6.46
C CYS A 133 21.30 -1.03 -5.32
N GLU A 134 22.49 -1.49 -4.90
CA GLU A 134 23.32 -0.80 -3.92
C GLU A 134 23.63 0.64 -4.36
N HIS A 135 24.07 0.85 -5.60
CA HIS A 135 24.40 2.19 -6.09
C HIS A 135 23.15 3.10 -6.19
N VAL A 136 21.99 2.55 -6.51
CA VAL A 136 20.70 3.30 -6.44
C VAL A 136 20.42 3.73 -5.00
N ILE A 137 20.60 2.85 -4.01
CA ILE A 137 20.41 3.19 -2.61
C ILE A 137 21.42 4.23 -2.14
N ARG A 138 22.71 4.08 -2.51
CA ARG A 138 23.75 5.06 -2.19
C ARG A 138 23.48 6.43 -2.81
N HIS A 139 22.93 6.45 -4.04
CA HIS A 139 22.56 7.70 -4.69
C HIS A 139 21.52 8.48 -3.86
N TYR A 140 20.45 7.81 -3.40
CA TYR A 140 19.39 8.49 -2.66
C TYR A 140 19.65 8.66 -1.16
N ASN A 141 20.51 7.85 -0.56
CA ASN A 141 20.72 7.88 0.88
C ASN A 141 22.13 8.35 1.30
N GLU A 142 23.15 8.23 0.44
CA GLU A 142 24.54 8.53 0.78
C GLU A 142 25.21 9.57 -0.16
N GLY A 143 24.48 10.11 -1.14
CA GLY A 143 24.97 11.16 -2.04
C GLY A 143 25.89 10.65 -3.17
N TRP A 144 25.97 9.35 -3.44
CA TRP A 144 26.75 8.81 -4.54
C TRP A 144 26.29 9.40 -5.89
N ALA A 145 27.21 9.63 -6.84
CA ALA A 145 26.92 10.20 -8.17
C ALA A 145 26.19 11.56 -8.12
N ASN A 146 26.59 12.45 -7.23
CA ASN A 146 25.93 13.72 -6.94
C ASN A 146 24.46 13.57 -6.49
N GLY A 147 24.15 12.49 -5.80
CA GLY A 147 22.81 12.15 -5.31
C GLY A 147 22.43 12.88 -4.03
N PHE A 148 21.59 12.23 -3.22
CA PHE A 148 20.86 12.81 -2.12
C PHE A 148 21.15 12.11 -0.79
N HIS A 149 20.62 12.66 0.29
CA HIS A 149 20.60 12.09 1.64
C HIS A 149 19.17 12.04 2.17
N PHE A 150 18.25 11.42 1.42
CA PHE A 150 16.85 11.37 1.76
C PHE A 150 16.54 10.42 2.93
N GLY A 151 17.40 9.41 3.15
CA GLY A 151 17.19 8.45 4.21
C GLY A 151 16.00 7.52 3.95
N ILE A 152 15.75 7.16 2.70
CA ILE A 152 14.68 6.24 2.31
C ILE A 152 14.84 4.94 3.06
N LYS A 153 13.78 4.53 3.77
CA LYS A 153 13.83 3.40 4.71
C LYS A 153 13.50 2.07 4.08
N TYR A 154 12.44 2.01 3.25
CA TYR A 154 11.91 0.74 2.74
C TYR A 154 12.35 0.47 1.31
N TRP A 155 13.03 -0.68 1.12
CA TRP A 155 13.56 -1.16 -0.15
C TRP A 155 13.02 -2.56 -0.41
N GLU A 156 12.10 -2.66 -1.35
CA GLU A 156 11.38 -3.89 -1.67
C GLU A 156 12.01 -4.60 -2.86
N ILE A 157 12.28 -5.89 -2.74
CA ILE A 157 12.88 -6.68 -3.82
C ILE A 157 11.78 -7.30 -4.67
N TRP A 158 11.60 -6.73 -5.88
CA TRP A 158 10.67 -7.15 -6.92
C TRP A 158 9.20 -6.82 -6.65
N ASN A 159 8.29 -7.34 -7.53
CA ASN A 159 6.84 -7.24 -7.44
C ASN A 159 6.19 -8.47 -8.07
N GLU A 160 5.28 -9.12 -7.36
CA GLU A 160 4.45 -10.24 -7.80
C GLU A 160 5.21 -11.34 -8.59
N PRO A 161 6.36 -11.82 -8.14
CA PRO A 161 7.05 -12.90 -8.86
C PRO A 161 6.22 -14.20 -8.90
N ASP A 162 5.23 -14.31 -8.01
CA ASP A 162 4.24 -15.36 -7.90
C ASP A 162 2.95 -15.10 -8.72
N ASN A 163 2.95 -14.15 -9.64
CA ASN A 163 1.73 -13.74 -10.35
C ASN A 163 1.02 -14.91 -11.07
N GLU A 164 1.76 -15.78 -11.73
CA GLU A 164 1.26 -17.00 -12.35
C GLU A 164 2.26 -18.15 -12.19
N GLU A 165 1.74 -19.40 -12.06
CA GLU A 165 2.58 -20.60 -11.97
C GLU A 165 3.30 -20.88 -13.30
N SER A 166 2.63 -20.63 -14.42
CA SER A 166 3.24 -20.74 -15.75
C SER A 166 4.18 -19.58 -16.01
N ILE A 167 5.47 -19.86 -16.23
CA ILE A 167 6.48 -18.87 -16.61
C ILE A 167 6.08 -18.10 -17.87
N GLU A 168 5.44 -18.76 -18.83
CA GLU A 168 4.99 -18.14 -20.09
C GLU A 168 3.90 -17.10 -19.85
N LEU A 169 2.98 -17.38 -18.92
CA LEU A 169 1.86 -16.50 -18.58
C LEU A 169 2.21 -15.46 -17.52
N ASN A 170 3.29 -15.68 -16.76
CA ASN A 170 3.71 -14.71 -15.73
C ASN A 170 4.29 -13.47 -16.40
N ASN A 171 3.61 -12.33 -16.26
CA ASN A 171 4.04 -11.07 -16.81
C ASN A 171 4.90 -10.24 -15.83
N MET A 172 5.04 -10.70 -14.58
CA MET A 172 5.78 -10.01 -13.53
C MET A 172 7.21 -10.54 -13.36
N PHE A 173 7.38 -11.87 -13.49
CA PHE A 173 8.68 -12.52 -13.37
C PHE A 173 8.70 -13.79 -14.25
N LYS A 174 9.47 -13.77 -15.32
CA LYS A 174 9.59 -14.90 -16.26
C LYS A 174 10.71 -15.84 -15.84
N GLY A 175 10.63 -16.32 -14.61
CA GLY A 175 11.52 -17.29 -14.01
C GLY A 175 10.76 -18.22 -13.06
N THR A 176 11.46 -19.21 -12.55
CA THR A 176 10.96 -20.14 -11.54
C THR A 176 10.93 -19.48 -10.16
N ALA A 177 10.21 -20.07 -9.20
CA ALA A 177 10.23 -19.66 -7.81
C ALA A 177 11.67 -19.69 -7.23
N GLU A 178 12.44 -20.74 -7.57
CA GLU A 178 13.81 -20.89 -7.09
C GLU A 178 14.75 -19.79 -7.62
N GLU A 179 14.56 -19.35 -8.87
CA GLU A 179 15.33 -18.22 -9.43
C GLU A 179 15.00 -16.91 -8.71
N TYR A 180 13.72 -16.71 -8.31
CA TYR A 180 13.37 -15.57 -7.51
C TYR A 180 13.95 -15.66 -6.08
N TYR A 181 13.85 -16.82 -5.43
CA TYR A 181 14.42 -17.01 -4.10
C TYR A 181 15.95 -16.79 -4.10
N GLU A 182 16.62 -17.19 -5.17
CA GLU A 182 18.05 -16.92 -5.34
C GLU A 182 18.34 -15.43 -5.51
N LEU A 183 17.57 -14.73 -6.37
CA LEU A 183 17.68 -13.30 -6.54
C LEU A 183 17.50 -12.55 -5.22
N TYR A 184 16.47 -12.92 -4.45
CA TYR A 184 16.22 -12.33 -3.13
C TYR A 184 17.37 -12.63 -2.16
N ALA A 185 17.85 -13.86 -2.13
CA ALA A 185 18.94 -14.27 -1.24
C ALA A 185 20.23 -13.49 -1.51
N VAL A 186 20.62 -13.37 -2.77
CA VAL A 186 21.83 -12.63 -3.17
C VAL A 186 21.68 -11.15 -2.87
N ALA A 187 20.56 -10.55 -3.30
CA ALA A 187 20.34 -9.12 -3.14
C ALA A 187 20.19 -8.71 -1.66
N SER A 188 19.38 -9.42 -0.89
CA SER A 188 19.13 -9.06 0.50
C SER A 188 20.39 -9.16 1.36
N LYS A 189 21.22 -10.20 1.17
CA LYS A 189 22.51 -10.34 1.88
C LYS A 189 23.46 -9.20 1.52
N HIS A 190 23.63 -8.93 0.22
CA HIS A 190 24.52 -7.86 -0.26
C HIS A 190 24.10 -6.50 0.31
N LEU A 191 22.82 -6.16 0.20
CA LEU A 191 22.31 -4.89 0.69
C LEU A 191 22.43 -4.76 2.23
N ARG A 192 22.20 -5.85 2.98
CA ARG A 192 22.41 -5.87 4.42
C ARG A 192 23.89 -5.70 4.81
N GLU A 193 24.79 -6.29 4.05
CA GLU A 193 26.24 -6.10 4.25
C GLU A 193 26.65 -4.64 3.99
N CYS A 194 26.08 -4.00 2.99
CA CYS A 194 26.38 -2.61 2.64
C CYS A 194 25.78 -1.58 3.60
N PHE A 195 24.55 -1.77 4.05
CA PHE A 195 23.75 -0.72 4.74
C PHE A 195 23.40 -1.07 6.19
N GLY A 196 23.66 -2.29 6.66
CA GLY A 196 23.25 -2.72 8.00
C GLY A 196 21.76 -2.51 8.24
N ASP A 197 21.41 -1.95 9.40
CA ASP A 197 20.03 -1.67 9.81
C ASP A 197 19.56 -0.25 9.44
N SER A 198 20.36 0.51 8.65
CA SER A 198 19.95 1.84 8.20
C SER A 198 18.80 1.82 7.19
N ILE A 199 18.57 0.67 6.55
CA ILE A 199 17.47 0.41 5.65
C ILE A 199 16.70 -0.85 6.06
N LYS A 200 15.46 -0.95 5.63
CA LYS A 200 14.64 -2.16 5.73
C LYS A 200 14.52 -2.82 4.37
N ILE A 201 14.80 -4.12 4.34
CA ILE A 201 14.79 -4.95 3.14
C ILE A 201 13.70 -6.00 3.30
N GLY A 202 12.85 -6.13 2.30
CA GLY A 202 11.79 -7.11 2.33
C GLY A 202 11.18 -7.36 0.96
N GLY A 203 10.05 -7.93 0.95
CA GLY A 203 9.31 -8.27 -0.26
C GLY A 203 8.29 -9.37 0.05
N TYR A 204 7.81 -9.98 -0.94
CA TYR A 204 8.10 -9.84 -2.38
C TYR A 204 6.93 -9.22 -3.15
N ALA A 205 6.05 -8.48 -2.45
CA ALA A 205 4.81 -7.96 -3.00
C ALA A 205 4.00 -9.10 -3.66
N SER A 206 3.66 -10.14 -2.85
CA SER A 206 2.90 -11.29 -3.32
C SER A 206 1.60 -10.86 -3.98
N THR A 207 1.21 -11.47 -5.09
CA THR A 207 -0.09 -11.25 -5.75
C THR A 207 -1.27 -11.38 -4.79
N GLY A 208 -1.12 -12.14 -3.71
CA GLY A 208 -2.06 -12.25 -2.60
C GLY A 208 -2.35 -13.67 -2.15
N LEU A 209 -2.61 -13.83 -0.88
CA LEU A 209 -2.91 -15.11 -0.24
C LEU A 209 -4.43 -15.31 -0.13
N TYR A 210 -5.09 -15.52 -1.26
CA TYR A 210 -6.56 -15.54 -1.41
C TYR A 210 -7.22 -16.79 -0.79
N VAL A 211 -7.05 -16.97 0.51
CA VAL A 211 -7.56 -18.12 1.29
C VAL A 211 -9.07 -18.35 1.13
N GLY A 212 -9.86 -17.31 0.86
CA GLY A 212 -11.30 -17.43 0.65
C GLY A 212 -11.68 -18.37 -0.47
N TYR A 213 -10.90 -18.44 -1.55
CA TYR A 213 -11.13 -19.40 -2.64
C TYR A 213 -10.89 -20.85 -2.21
N MET A 214 -9.98 -21.08 -1.25
CA MET A 214 -9.73 -22.42 -0.70
C MET A 214 -10.83 -22.84 0.26
N GLN A 215 -11.37 -21.92 1.08
CA GLN A 215 -12.36 -22.20 2.12
C GLN A 215 -13.78 -22.34 1.58
N GLU A 216 -14.17 -21.56 0.57
CA GLU A 216 -15.51 -21.64 -0.02
C GLU A 216 -15.74 -23.02 -0.66
N GLU A 217 -14.71 -23.61 -1.24
CA GLU A 217 -14.80 -24.92 -1.88
C GLU A 217 -14.72 -26.09 -0.89
N GLU A 218 -14.06 -25.95 0.26
CA GLU A 218 -14.15 -26.93 1.35
C GLU A 218 -15.59 -27.14 1.85
N LYS A 219 -16.38 -26.08 1.86
CA LYS A 219 -17.77 -26.10 2.29
C LYS A 219 -18.70 -26.85 1.32
N TYR A 220 -18.34 -26.93 0.05
CA TYR A 220 -19.11 -27.55 -1.03
C TYR A 220 -18.49 -28.82 -1.59
N ARG A 221 -17.48 -29.41 -0.91
CA ARG A 221 -16.75 -30.57 -1.41
C ARG A 221 -17.63 -31.77 -1.75
N LYS A 222 -18.00 -31.80 -3.03
CA LYS A 222 -18.08 -33.06 -3.77
C LYS A 222 -16.69 -33.32 -4.37
N PRO A 223 -16.31 -34.57 -4.74
CA PRO A 223 -15.13 -34.80 -5.57
C PRO A 223 -15.32 -34.03 -6.89
N HIS A 224 -14.75 -32.83 -7.00
CA HIS A 224 -14.89 -31.94 -8.13
C HIS A 224 -13.51 -31.51 -8.61
N GLU A 225 -13.44 -31.05 -9.82
CA GLU A 225 -12.24 -30.42 -10.37
C GLU A 225 -11.91 -29.15 -9.59
N ILE A 226 -10.64 -28.99 -9.22
CA ILE A 226 -10.13 -27.79 -8.60
C ILE A 226 -10.35 -26.61 -9.57
N THR A 227 -10.99 -25.53 -9.11
CA THR A 227 -11.18 -24.35 -9.95
C THR A 227 -9.85 -23.64 -10.22
N HIS A 228 -9.82 -22.83 -11.28
CA HIS A 228 -8.65 -21.99 -11.58
C HIS A 228 -8.25 -21.09 -10.40
N TRP A 229 -9.21 -20.49 -9.73
CA TRP A 229 -8.96 -19.59 -8.59
C TRP A 229 -8.45 -20.34 -7.35
N GLU A 230 -8.97 -21.53 -7.08
CA GLU A 230 -8.46 -22.38 -6.02
C GLU A 230 -7.02 -22.84 -6.32
N ALA A 231 -6.75 -23.27 -7.54
CA ALA A 231 -5.40 -23.65 -7.96
C ALA A 231 -4.39 -22.51 -7.77
N ARG A 232 -4.77 -21.27 -8.15
CA ARG A 232 -3.94 -20.07 -7.91
C ARG A 232 -3.71 -19.81 -6.42
N ALA A 233 -4.75 -19.88 -5.60
CA ALA A 233 -4.63 -19.66 -4.15
C ALA A 233 -3.68 -20.69 -3.50
N ILE A 234 -3.76 -21.96 -3.92
CA ILE A 234 -2.85 -23.02 -3.49
C ILE A 234 -1.41 -22.73 -3.95
N TYR A 235 -1.23 -22.31 -5.20
CA TYR A 235 0.08 -21.96 -5.76
C TYR A 235 0.72 -20.79 -4.98
N HIS A 236 0.00 -19.69 -4.77
CA HIS A 236 0.51 -18.55 -4.02
C HIS A 236 0.92 -18.94 -2.60
N THR A 237 0.11 -19.77 -1.92
CA THR A 237 0.46 -20.27 -0.59
C THR A 237 1.73 -21.13 -0.62
N LYS A 238 1.88 -22.03 -1.58
CA LYS A 238 3.09 -22.85 -1.74
C LYS A 238 4.33 -22.00 -2.03
N TYR A 239 4.18 -21.00 -2.90
CA TYR A 239 5.24 -20.06 -3.23
C TYR A 239 5.70 -19.33 -1.96
N PHE A 240 4.77 -18.81 -1.18
CA PHE A 240 5.08 -18.11 0.05
C PHE A 240 5.79 -19.00 1.08
N LEU A 241 5.30 -20.22 1.29
CA LEU A 241 5.94 -21.17 2.20
C LEU A 241 7.35 -21.55 1.75
N GLY A 242 7.56 -21.77 0.45
CA GLY A 242 8.90 -22.01 -0.11
C GLY A 242 9.84 -20.82 0.07
N PHE A 243 9.33 -19.60 -0.11
CA PHE A 243 10.08 -18.38 0.17
C PHE A 243 10.49 -18.31 1.66
N LEU A 244 9.57 -18.52 2.60
CA LEU A 244 9.86 -18.51 4.04
C LEU A 244 10.87 -19.61 4.44
N GLU A 245 10.75 -20.80 3.85
CA GLU A 245 11.71 -21.87 4.05
C GLU A 245 13.12 -21.43 3.60
N ARG A 246 13.22 -20.79 2.43
CA ARG A 246 14.50 -20.27 1.92
C ARG A 246 15.08 -19.19 2.83
N VAL A 247 14.26 -18.22 3.26
CA VAL A 247 14.67 -17.15 4.18
C VAL A 247 15.21 -17.74 5.46
N LYS A 248 14.52 -18.70 6.05
CA LYS A 248 14.91 -19.34 7.31
C LYS A 248 16.17 -20.18 7.16
N ARG A 249 16.24 -21.03 6.13
CA ARG A 249 17.36 -21.93 5.88
C ARG A 249 18.68 -21.18 5.72
N ASP A 250 18.65 -20.08 4.96
CA ASP A 250 19.83 -19.33 4.59
C ASP A 250 20.07 -18.10 5.49
N ASN A 251 19.25 -17.92 6.54
CA ASN A 251 19.26 -16.78 7.47
C ASN A 251 19.30 -15.44 6.73
N LEU A 252 18.36 -15.24 5.81
CA LEU A 252 18.32 -14.05 4.96
C LEU A 252 17.76 -12.84 5.70
N PRO A 253 18.20 -11.62 5.39
CA PRO A 253 17.54 -10.39 5.80
C PRO A 253 16.08 -10.38 5.34
N PHE A 254 15.15 -10.14 6.29
CA PHE A 254 13.72 -10.12 6.02
C PHE A 254 13.03 -9.25 7.06
N ASP A 255 12.99 -7.94 6.83
CA ASP A 255 12.47 -6.95 7.78
C ASP A 255 10.96 -6.77 7.66
N PHE A 256 10.39 -7.02 6.47
CA PHE A 256 8.97 -6.97 6.23
C PHE A 256 8.54 -7.95 5.14
N PHE A 257 7.30 -8.43 5.27
CA PHE A 257 6.59 -9.14 4.21
C PHE A 257 5.56 -8.22 3.57
N SER A 258 5.48 -8.21 2.24
CA SER A 258 4.52 -7.44 1.49
C SER A 258 3.64 -8.30 0.61
N HIS A 259 2.36 -7.95 0.53
CA HIS A 259 1.36 -8.65 -0.30
C HIS A 259 0.26 -7.71 -0.79
N HIS A 260 -0.58 -8.21 -1.70
CA HIS A 260 -1.67 -7.47 -2.32
C HIS A 260 -3.04 -8.02 -1.96
N SER A 261 -4.06 -7.16 -1.99
CA SER A 261 -5.46 -7.57 -1.94
C SER A 261 -6.36 -6.58 -2.68
N TYR A 262 -7.15 -7.11 -3.59
CA TYR A 262 -8.19 -6.37 -4.31
C TYR A 262 -9.58 -6.91 -3.94
N MET A 263 -9.75 -7.29 -2.68
CA MET A 263 -10.98 -7.85 -2.13
C MET A 263 -11.70 -6.83 -1.24
N ASP A 264 -12.97 -7.10 -0.95
CA ASP A 264 -13.72 -6.36 0.06
C ASP A 264 -13.07 -6.44 1.45
N VAL A 265 -13.55 -5.61 2.37
CA VAL A 265 -13.00 -5.49 3.73
C VAL A 265 -12.93 -6.84 4.43
N LYS A 266 -14.03 -7.61 4.39
CA LYS A 266 -14.13 -8.89 5.12
C LYS A 266 -13.15 -9.93 4.59
N ARG A 267 -13.07 -10.07 3.27
CA ARG A 267 -12.13 -11.01 2.64
C ARG A 267 -10.69 -10.60 2.87
N THR A 268 -10.38 -9.30 2.87
CA THR A 268 -9.03 -8.80 3.18
C THR A 268 -8.67 -9.06 4.64
N GLU A 269 -9.61 -8.93 5.60
CA GLU A 269 -9.37 -9.36 6.99
C GLU A 269 -9.04 -10.85 7.09
N ASP A 270 -9.72 -11.70 6.33
CA ASP A 270 -9.48 -13.14 6.34
C ASP A 270 -8.11 -13.48 5.71
N ILE A 271 -7.73 -12.79 4.62
CA ILE A 271 -6.38 -12.88 4.02
C ILE A 271 -5.33 -12.46 5.06
N GLN A 272 -5.53 -11.35 5.76
CA GLN A 272 -4.59 -10.86 6.75
C GLN A 272 -4.39 -11.86 7.91
N LYS A 273 -5.46 -12.38 8.46
CA LYS A 273 -5.39 -13.42 9.52
C LYS A 273 -4.66 -14.67 9.06
N TYR A 274 -4.89 -15.07 7.82
CA TYR A 274 -4.20 -16.21 7.23
C TYR A 274 -2.70 -15.94 7.05
N THR A 275 -2.36 -14.75 6.56
CA THR A 275 -0.96 -14.30 6.43
C THR A 275 -0.25 -14.27 7.79
N GLU A 276 -0.88 -13.68 8.80
CA GLU A 276 -0.35 -13.64 10.18
C GLU A 276 -0.06 -15.04 10.71
N LYS A 277 -1.00 -15.96 10.51
CA LYS A 277 -0.83 -17.35 10.93
C LYS A 277 0.34 -18.04 10.23
N LEU A 278 0.48 -17.89 8.91
CA LEU A 278 1.57 -18.51 8.16
C LEU A 278 2.93 -17.96 8.60
N LEU A 279 3.04 -16.66 8.86
CA LEU A 279 4.25 -16.02 9.37
C LEU A 279 4.58 -16.49 10.79
N GLU A 280 3.59 -16.60 11.68
CA GLU A 280 3.77 -17.10 13.03
C GLU A 280 4.23 -18.57 13.03
N ASP A 281 3.57 -19.43 12.23
CA ASP A 281 3.92 -20.85 12.08
C ASP A 281 5.35 -21.03 11.51
N ALA A 282 5.81 -20.10 10.67
CA ALA A 282 7.17 -20.08 10.14
C ALA A 282 8.23 -19.51 11.11
N GLY A 283 7.80 -18.91 12.22
CA GLY A 283 8.68 -18.31 13.24
C GLY A 283 8.98 -16.82 13.07
N TYR A 284 8.09 -16.08 12.38
CA TYR A 284 8.17 -14.63 12.17
C TYR A 284 6.94 -13.89 12.76
N PRO A 285 6.62 -14.04 14.07
CA PRO A 285 5.39 -13.49 14.65
C PRO A 285 5.35 -11.96 14.71
N ASP A 286 6.52 -11.31 14.70
CA ASP A 286 6.67 -9.86 14.90
C ASP A 286 7.20 -9.12 13.66
N ILE A 287 7.24 -9.79 12.50
CA ILE A 287 7.67 -9.16 11.25
C ILE A 287 6.67 -8.08 10.82
N GLU A 288 7.16 -6.99 10.22
CA GLU A 288 6.26 -6.00 9.63
C GLU A 288 5.50 -6.62 8.44
N ILE A 289 4.19 -6.39 8.37
CA ILE A 289 3.34 -6.84 7.27
C ILE A 289 2.81 -5.62 6.54
N HIS A 290 3.03 -5.56 5.24
CA HIS A 290 2.61 -4.46 4.38
C HIS A 290 1.59 -4.95 3.35
N LEU A 291 0.41 -4.35 3.33
CA LEU A 291 -0.55 -4.48 2.22
C LEU A 291 -0.25 -3.37 1.23
N ASN A 292 0.78 -3.56 0.42
CA ASN A 292 1.39 -2.48 -0.36
C ASN A 292 0.82 -2.30 -1.77
N GLU A 293 -0.20 -3.08 -2.12
CA GLU A 293 -1.19 -2.78 -3.14
C GLU A 293 -2.56 -3.23 -2.68
N TRP A 294 -3.50 -2.30 -2.59
CA TRP A 294 -4.87 -2.66 -2.27
C TRP A 294 -5.89 -1.71 -2.89
N ASN A 295 -7.04 -2.27 -3.20
CA ASN A 295 -8.25 -1.53 -3.51
C ASN A 295 -9.46 -2.39 -3.13
N THR A 296 -10.57 -1.76 -2.77
CA THR A 296 -11.79 -2.47 -2.35
C THR A 296 -12.64 -2.96 -3.52
N ASP A 297 -12.35 -2.49 -4.73
CA ASP A 297 -13.06 -2.87 -5.94
C ASP A 297 -12.14 -2.79 -7.17
N ARG A 298 -12.24 -3.80 -8.04
CA ARG A 298 -11.52 -3.84 -9.32
C ARG A 298 -12.26 -3.15 -10.45
N THR A 299 -13.52 -2.76 -10.22
CA THR A 299 -14.34 -2.17 -11.27
C THR A 299 -14.27 -0.66 -11.25
N ARG A 300 -14.40 -0.04 -12.42
CA ARG A 300 -14.46 1.42 -12.53
C ARG A 300 -15.78 2.00 -12.01
N ASP A 301 -16.81 1.17 -11.86
CA ASP A 301 -18.18 1.61 -11.63
C ASP A 301 -18.38 2.23 -10.25
N THR A 302 -17.58 1.83 -9.27
CA THR A 302 -17.69 2.34 -7.89
C THR A 302 -16.71 3.46 -7.56
N ARG A 303 -15.82 3.83 -8.48
CA ARG A 303 -14.80 4.84 -8.22
C ARG A 303 -15.36 6.22 -7.97
N GLY A 304 -14.80 6.87 -6.97
CA GLY A 304 -15.23 8.19 -6.56
C GLY A 304 -16.65 8.24 -5.99
N THR A 305 -17.29 7.09 -5.77
CA THR A 305 -18.64 7.00 -5.21
C THR A 305 -18.63 7.03 -3.69
N THR A 306 -19.80 7.33 -3.13
CA THR A 306 -20.04 7.24 -1.66
C THR A 306 -19.71 5.85 -1.11
N LYS A 307 -20.01 4.79 -1.89
CA LYS A 307 -19.66 3.41 -1.52
C LYS A 307 -18.15 3.22 -1.39
N ALA A 308 -17.38 3.61 -2.41
CA ALA A 308 -15.92 3.48 -2.39
C ALA A 308 -15.31 4.27 -1.23
N SER A 309 -15.84 5.47 -0.95
CA SER A 309 -15.41 6.32 0.18
C SER A 309 -15.57 5.61 1.53
N ALA A 310 -16.74 4.95 1.76
CA ALA A 310 -17.00 4.21 2.98
C ALA A 310 -16.17 2.91 3.07
N ASP A 311 -16.04 2.20 1.97
CA ASP A 311 -15.27 0.94 1.91
C ASP A 311 -13.79 1.19 2.23
N VAL A 312 -13.16 2.24 1.69
CA VAL A 312 -11.75 2.53 2.00
C VAL A 312 -11.57 3.00 3.44
N ALA A 313 -12.50 3.79 3.99
CA ALA A 313 -12.46 4.18 5.39
C ALA A 313 -12.57 2.96 6.31
N ALA A 314 -13.50 2.05 6.01
CA ALA A 314 -13.69 0.79 6.73
C ALA A 314 -12.44 -0.10 6.63
N MET A 315 -11.85 -0.23 5.43
CA MET A 315 -10.63 -1.02 5.20
C MET A 315 -9.46 -0.52 6.05
N MET A 316 -9.19 0.78 6.04
CA MET A 316 -8.10 1.36 6.83
C MET A 316 -8.29 1.10 8.33
N MET A 317 -9.53 1.26 8.84
CA MET A 317 -9.82 1.01 10.25
C MET A 317 -9.77 -0.48 10.61
N ALA A 318 -10.28 -1.36 9.76
CA ALA A 318 -10.24 -2.80 9.96
C ALA A 318 -8.81 -3.33 10.03
N MET A 319 -7.98 -2.98 9.03
CA MET A 319 -6.59 -3.42 8.97
C MET A 319 -5.74 -2.82 10.10
N HIS A 320 -6.04 -1.58 10.53
CA HIS A 320 -5.38 -1.00 11.69
C HIS A 320 -5.54 -1.87 12.95
N GLY A 321 -6.66 -2.56 13.11
CA GLY A 321 -6.94 -3.49 14.21
C GLY A 321 -6.19 -4.84 14.17
N THR A 322 -5.40 -5.11 13.13
CA THR A 322 -4.62 -6.35 12.91
C THR A 322 -3.13 -6.12 13.13
N LYS A 323 -2.29 -7.13 12.88
CA LYS A 323 -0.81 -6.98 12.86
C LYS A 323 -0.29 -6.21 11.62
N MET A 324 -1.19 -5.76 10.71
CA MET A 324 -0.79 -4.91 9.57
C MET A 324 0.03 -3.71 10.05
N SER A 325 1.16 -3.45 9.40
CA SER A 325 2.07 -2.35 9.75
C SER A 325 1.88 -1.13 8.86
N MET A 326 1.59 -1.34 7.57
CA MET A 326 1.42 -0.29 6.57
C MET A 326 0.50 -0.76 5.44
N MET A 327 -0.23 0.19 4.83
CA MET A 327 -1.01 -0.07 3.62
C MET A 327 -0.76 1.01 2.57
N CYS A 328 -0.57 0.61 1.30
CA CYS A 328 -0.45 1.54 0.17
C CYS A 328 -1.60 1.30 -0.82
N TYR A 329 -2.52 2.26 -0.89
CA TYR A 329 -3.67 2.19 -1.79
C TYR A 329 -3.24 2.24 -3.26
N TYR A 330 -3.66 1.32 -4.07
CA TYR A 330 -3.36 1.27 -5.48
C TYR A 330 -4.57 1.74 -6.31
N ASP A 331 -4.57 3.00 -6.90
CA ASP A 331 -3.45 3.92 -6.82
C ASP A 331 -3.91 5.39 -6.67
N ALA A 332 -2.97 6.27 -6.40
CA ALA A 332 -3.22 7.72 -6.34
C ALA A 332 -2.94 8.43 -7.65
N ARG A 333 -2.59 7.71 -8.70
CA ARG A 333 -2.35 8.26 -10.04
C ARG A 333 -3.57 9.02 -10.57
N ILE A 334 -3.33 10.12 -11.27
CA ILE A 334 -4.39 10.95 -11.86
C ILE A 334 -4.93 10.35 -13.15
N ASP A 335 -4.15 9.55 -13.83
CA ASP A 335 -4.47 8.98 -15.14
C ASP A 335 -5.67 8.02 -15.13
N ILE A 336 -6.16 7.68 -16.32
CA ILE A 336 -7.22 6.68 -16.53
C ILE A 336 -6.69 5.29 -16.17
N SER A 337 -6.72 4.98 -14.89
CA SER A 337 -6.35 3.68 -14.35
C SER A 337 -7.57 2.81 -14.09
N VAL A 338 -7.44 1.49 -14.28
CA VAL A 338 -8.44 0.54 -13.78
C VAL A 338 -8.49 0.53 -12.26
N TYR A 339 -7.42 0.93 -11.60
CA TYR A 339 -7.26 0.89 -10.15
C TYR A 339 -7.49 2.24 -9.47
N GLY A 340 -7.23 3.39 -10.01
CA GLY A 340 -7.35 4.73 -9.43
C GLY A 340 -8.60 4.95 -8.57
N GLY A 341 -8.88 6.15 -8.16
CA GLY A 341 -10.10 6.45 -7.43
C GLY A 341 -9.97 7.55 -6.39
N LEU A 342 -8.79 8.14 -6.24
CA LEU A 342 -8.62 9.32 -5.39
C LEU A 342 -8.93 10.62 -6.14
N PHE A 343 -8.62 10.67 -7.44
CA PHE A 343 -8.75 11.86 -8.28
C PHE A 343 -9.54 11.58 -9.55
N ASN A 344 -10.24 12.60 -10.01
CA ASN A 344 -10.93 12.57 -11.30
C ASN A 344 -9.90 12.78 -12.42
N PRO A 345 -9.72 11.82 -13.35
CA PRO A 345 -8.68 11.92 -14.38
C PRO A 345 -8.95 13.03 -15.42
N MET A 346 -10.15 13.61 -15.47
CA MET A 346 -10.51 14.65 -16.42
C MET A 346 -10.43 16.07 -15.83
N THR A 347 -10.67 16.20 -14.50
CA THR A 347 -10.69 17.50 -13.84
C THR A 347 -9.56 17.66 -12.82
N TYR A 348 -8.87 16.57 -12.50
CA TYR A 348 -7.82 16.47 -11.47
C TYR A 348 -8.30 16.78 -10.04
N GLU A 349 -9.60 16.97 -9.88
CA GLU A 349 -10.21 17.22 -8.58
C GLU A 349 -10.32 15.92 -7.76
N PRO A 350 -10.15 16.00 -6.43
CA PRO A 350 -10.28 14.84 -5.58
C PRO A 350 -11.72 14.34 -5.51
N TYR A 351 -11.89 13.03 -5.59
CA TYR A 351 -13.14 12.34 -5.28
C TYR A 351 -13.43 12.29 -3.77
N CYS A 352 -14.65 11.94 -3.39
CA CYS A 352 -14.98 11.75 -1.97
C CYS A 352 -14.10 10.69 -1.28
N THR A 353 -13.58 9.72 -2.02
CA THR A 353 -12.61 8.72 -1.54
C THR A 353 -11.36 9.37 -0.95
N TYR A 354 -10.80 10.39 -1.61
CA TYR A 354 -9.67 11.16 -1.08
C TYR A 354 -9.96 11.75 0.30
N TYR A 355 -11.18 12.22 0.54
CA TYR A 355 -11.54 12.80 1.84
C TYR A 355 -11.65 11.76 2.95
N SER A 356 -11.86 10.48 2.65
CA SER A 356 -11.71 9.39 3.61
C SER A 356 -10.23 9.20 4.01
N PHE A 357 -9.31 9.30 3.06
CA PHE A 357 -7.87 9.33 3.34
C PHE A 357 -7.49 10.56 4.17
N LYS A 358 -7.98 11.74 3.82
CA LYS A 358 -7.75 13.00 4.58
C LYS A 358 -8.29 12.89 6.01
N ALA A 359 -9.45 12.28 6.21
CA ALA A 359 -10.01 12.06 7.55
C ALA A 359 -9.15 11.09 8.37
N PHE A 360 -8.70 9.98 7.76
CA PHE A 360 -7.78 9.06 8.43
C PHE A 360 -6.42 9.72 8.71
N GLY A 361 -5.90 10.51 7.78
CA GLY A 361 -4.66 11.28 7.94
C GLY A 361 -4.72 12.30 9.10
N LYS A 362 -5.90 12.86 9.38
CA LYS A 362 -6.09 13.70 10.58
C LYS A 362 -5.97 12.88 11.88
N LEU A 363 -6.45 11.63 11.91
CA LEU A 363 -6.22 10.74 13.05
C LEU A 363 -4.73 10.37 13.16
N TYR A 364 -4.10 10.06 12.04
CA TYR A 364 -2.67 9.74 11.98
C TYR A 364 -1.80 10.89 12.54
N ALA A 365 -2.11 12.13 12.16
CA ALA A 365 -1.41 13.33 12.67
C ALA A 365 -1.60 13.55 14.17
N MET A 366 -2.68 13.03 14.79
CA MET A 366 -2.89 13.04 16.24
C MET A 366 -2.07 11.98 16.97
N GLU A 367 -1.49 11.04 16.26
CA GLU A 367 -0.62 9.96 16.72
C GLU A 367 -1.26 8.93 17.65
N ASN A 368 -1.95 9.34 18.73
CA ASN A 368 -2.38 8.43 19.78
C ASN A 368 -3.78 7.89 19.52
N GLN A 369 -3.88 6.59 19.29
CA GLN A 369 -5.16 5.89 19.23
C GLN A 369 -5.76 5.78 20.62
N VAL A 370 -7.05 6.08 20.75
CA VAL A 370 -7.79 5.92 22.00
C VAL A 370 -8.81 4.79 21.89
N GLU A 371 -9.21 4.27 23.06
CA GLU A 371 -10.16 3.15 23.12
C GLU A 371 -11.53 3.53 22.61
N VAL A 372 -12.04 2.69 21.70
CA VAL A 372 -13.44 2.73 21.24
C VAL A 372 -14.10 1.41 21.61
N THR A 373 -15.19 1.48 22.39
CA THR A 373 -15.95 0.30 22.83
C THR A 373 -17.42 0.42 22.44
N GLY A 374 -18.12 -0.71 22.42
CA GLY A 374 -19.54 -0.78 22.12
C GLY A 374 -19.87 -1.72 20.97
N ASP A 375 -20.97 -1.41 20.28
CA ASP A 375 -21.53 -2.29 19.25
C ASP A 375 -20.84 -2.07 17.88
N LEU A 376 -19.56 -2.48 17.78
CA LEU A 376 -18.82 -2.53 16.51
C LEU A 376 -19.07 -3.86 15.80
N GLY A 377 -18.96 -3.86 14.48
CA GLY A 377 -19.22 -5.04 13.63
C GLY A 377 -20.44 -4.82 12.72
N ASP A 378 -20.84 -5.86 11.98
CA ASP A 378 -21.93 -5.81 11.00
C ASP A 378 -21.81 -4.64 10.01
N GLY A 379 -20.56 -4.38 9.57
CA GLY A 379 -20.23 -3.30 8.66
C GLY A 379 -20.10 -1.91 9.31
N LEU A 380 -20.14 -1.80 10.64
CA LEU A 380 -19.86 -0.56 11.36
C LEU A 380 -18.42 -0.56 11.87
N TYR A 381 -17.63 0.45 11.45
CA TYR A 381 -16.24 0.68 11.85
C TYR A 381 -16.11 2.05 12.48
N ALA A 382 -15.33 2.14 13.55
CA ALA A 382 -15.02 3.40 14.20
C ALA A 382 -13.61 3.38 14.80
N MET A 383 -12.93 4.51 14.69
CA MET A 383 -11.61 4.75 15.28
C MET A 383 -11.55 6.16 15.84
N ALA A 384 -10.79 6.36 16.90
CA ALA A 384 -10.60 7.68 17.48
C ALA A 384 -9.14 7.91 17.88
N ALA A 385 -8.72 9.16 17.85
CA ALA A 385 -7.36 9.57 18.17
C ALA A 385 -7.34 10.91 18.93
N THR A 386 -6.23 11.19 19.60
CA THR A 386 -5.95 12.48 20.27
C THR A 386 -4.45 12.77 20.29
N ASP A 387 -4.10 14.05 20.21
CA ASP A 387 -2.77 14.59 20.50
C ASP A 387 -2.69 15.31 21.85
N GLY A 388 -3.78 15.26 22.66
CA GLY A 388 -3.92 15.99 23.90
C GLY A 388 -4.48 17.41 23.72
N THR A 389 -4.48 17.98 22.50
CA THR A 389 -5.03 19.31 22.17
C THR A 389 -6.27 19.23 21.29
N ALA A 390 -6.44 18.11 20.59
CA ALA A 390 -7.57 17.82 19.74
C ALA A 390 -8.04 16.37 19.91
N ARG A 391 -9.28 16.12 19.52
CA ARG A 391 -9.91 14.81 19.48
C ARG A 391 -10.52 14.57 18.11
N GLY A 392 -10.17 13.47 17.48
CA GLY A 392 -10.68 13.06 16.17
C GLY A 392 -11.35 11.69 16.23
N ILE A 393 -12.42 11.52 15.45
CA ILE A 393 -13.16 10.26 15.33
C ILE A 393 -13.51 10.07 13.87
N LEU A 394 -13.25 8.89 13.33
CA LEU A 394 -13.72 8.45 12.03
C LEU A 394 -14.70 7.29 12.21
N ILE A 395 -15.86 7.37 11.55
CA ILE A 395 -16.89 6.31 11.58
C ILE A 395 -17.31 6.04 10.14
N ALA A 396 -17.35 4.77 9.74
CA ALA A 396 -17.87 4.32 8.46
C ALA A 396 -18.88 3.18 8.66
N ASN A 397 -20.01 3.25 7.95
CA ASN A 397 -21.01 2.18 7.95
C ASN A 397 -21.16 1.61 6.53
N ILE A 398 -20.59 0.43 6.27
CA ILE A 398 -20.76 -0.30 5.01
C ILE A 398 -21.90 -1.33 5.05
N GLY A 399 -22.52 -1.51 6.23
CA GLY A 399 -23.68 -2.37 6.45
C GLY A 399 -25.02 -1.63 6.30
N GLU A 400 -26.10 -2.21 6.82
CA GLU A 400 -27.43 -1.60 6.82
C GLU A 400 -27.48 -0.29 7.66
N GLU A 401 -28.55 0.50 7.49
CA GLU A 401 -28.78 1.73 8.28
C GLU A 401 -28.76 1.43 9.78
N LYS A 402 -28.06 2.26 10.55
CA LYS A 402 -27.91 2.14 12.00
C LYS A 402 -28.22 3.46 12.71
N GLU A 403 -28.87 3.36 13.86
CA GLU A 403 -29.00 4.46 14.80
C GLU A 403 -27.86 4.35 15.84
N ILE A 404 -27.01 5.38 15.91
CA ILE A 404 -25.83 5.41 16.77
C ILE A 404 -26.08 6.37 17.94
N GLU A 405 -25.80 5.89 19.15
CA GLU A 405 -25.70 6.69 20.36
C GLU A 405 -24.25 6.73 20.85
N THR A 406 -23.78 7.90 21.27
CA THR A 406 -22.42 8.08 21.75
C THR A 406 -22.35 8.77 23.11
N ASN A 407 -21.21 8.64 23.80
CA ASN A 407 -20.89 9.35 25.02
C ASN A 407 -20.33 10.79 24.77
N LEU A 408 -20.34 11.26 23.52
CA LEU A 408 -19.75 12.57 23.17
C LEU A 408 -20.56 13.73 23.76
N GLY A 409 -19.85 14.71 24.33
CA GLY A 409 -20.42 15.91 24.90
C GLY A 409 -20.68 17.02 23.84
N ARG A 410 -20.74 18.27 24.30
CA ARG A 410 -20.84 19.45 23.42
C ARG A 410 -19.48 19.83 22.83
N GLY A 411 -19.48 20.60 21.76
CA GLY A 411 -18.28 21.21 21.18
C GLY A 411 -17.66 20.37 20.04
N TYR A 412 -18.21 19.20 19.71
CA TYR A 412 -17.79 18.45 18.55
C TYR A 412 -18.45 18.98 17.27
N THR A 413 -17.69 18.98 16.18
CA THR A 413 -18.16 19.26 14.82
C THR A 413 -18.10 17.98 14.01
N ALA A 414 -19.17 17.64 13.29
CA ALA A 414 -19.22 16.49 12.38
C ALA A 414 -19.09 16.96 10.93
N TYR A 415 -18.43 16.14 10.12
CA TYR A 415 -18.24 16.33 8.69
C TYR A 415 -18.71 15.07 7.96
N GLN A 416 -19.52 15.26 6.92
CA GLN A 416 -19.99 14.19 6.04
C GLN A 416 -18.99 14.01 4.89
N ILE A 417 -18.74 12.75 4.51
CA ILE A 417 -17.91 12.39 3.36
C ILE A 417 -18.74 11.50 2.44
N ASP A 418 -19.17 12.04 1.33
CA ASP A 418 -19.89 11.38 0.23
C ASP A 418 -19.77 12.21 -1.05
N GLU A 419 -20.37 11.77 -2.17
CA GLU A 419 -20.33 12.45 -3.48
C GLU A 419 -20.91 13.87 -3.50
N LYS A 420 -21.61 14.29 -2.47
CA LYS A 420 -22.19 15.63 -2.31
C LYS A 420 -21.51 16.44 -1.22
N HIS A 421 -20.80 15.77 -0.34
CA HIS A 421 -20.21 16.33 0.86
C HIS A 421 -18.76 15.91 0.99
N PHE A 422 -17.87 16.65 0.35
CA PHE A 422 -16.42 16.46 0.37
C PHE A 422 -15.85 16.93 1.70
N MET A 423 -16.08 16.15 2.78
CA MET A 423 -15.72 16.48 4.15
C MET A 423 -16.30 17.83 4.62
N THR A 424 -17.57 18.07 4.31
CA THR A 424 -18.26 19.31 4.67
C THR A 424 -19.03 19.18 5.98
N LYS A 425 -19.18 20.31 6.72
CA LYS A 425 -19.86 20.31 8.01
C LYS A 425 -21.29 19.81 7.91
N LYS A 426 -21.62 18.83 8.77
CA LYS A 426 -22.97 18.26 8.92
C LYS A 426 -23.59 18.70 10.25
N ARG A 427 -24.76 19.31 10.20
CA ARG A 427 -25.52 19.67 11.41
C ARG A 427 -26.26 18.45 11.95
N ILE A 428 -25.64 17.75 12.89
CA ILE A 428 -26.22 16.60 13.61
C ILE A 428 -25.94 16.69 15.09
N SER A 429 -26.74 15.99 15.89
CA SER A 429 -26.39 15.72 17.28
C SER A 429 -25.37 14.61 17.34
N VAL A 430 -24.14 14.89 17.75
CA VAL A 430 -23.12 13.83 17.91
C VAL A 430 -23.44 12.80 18.99
N LYS A 431 -24.41 13.10 19.89
CA LYS A 431 -24.89 12.15 20.91
C LYS A 431 -25.77 11.04 20.34
N LYS A 432 -26.54 11.38 19.30
CA LYS A 432 -27.46 10.44 18.67
C LYS A 432 -27.72 10.85 17.24
N PHE A 433 -27.43 9.95 16.30
CA PHE A 433 -27.56 10.19 14.86
C PHE A 433 -27.81 8.86 14.12
N LYS A 434 -28.25 8.98 12.87
CA LYS A 434 -28.38 7.86 11.95
C LYS A 434 -27.25 7.84 10.96
N LEU A 435 -26.74 6.64 10.67
CA LEU A 435 -25.81 6.34 9.58
C LEU A 435 -26.54 5.42 8.58
N LYS A 436 -26.71 5.91 7.37
CA LYS A 436 -27.17 5.09 6.26
C LYS A 436 -26.05 4.13 5.82
N GLN A 437 -26.39 3.17 5.01
CA GLN A 437 -25.40 2.38 4.32
C GLN A 437 -24.47 3.30 3.51
N TYR A 438 -23.18 3.07 3.62
CA TYR A 438 -22.07 3.84 3.01
C TYR A 438 -21.89 5.28 3.54
N ASP A 439 -22.54 5.65 4.64
CA ASP A 439 -22.21 6.91 5.30
C ASP A 439 -20.83 6.85 5.95
N THR A 440 -20.03 7.92 5.73
CA THR A 440 -18.76 8.16 6.41
C THR A 440 -18.80 9.51 7.10
N LEU A 441 -18.46 9.54 8.40
CA LEU A 441 -18.39 10.75 9.21
C LEU A 441 -17.00 10.90 9.82
N TYR A 442 -16.46 12.10 9.72
CA TYR A 442 -15.36 12.56 10.55
C TYR A 442 -15.90 13.51 11.60
N ILE A 443 -15.51 13.33 12.86
CA ILE A 443 -15.99 14.16 13.99
C ILE A 443 -14.76 14.64 14.75
N GLU A 444 -14.67 15.94 14.99
CA GLU A 444 -13.53 16.52 15.71
C GLU A 444 -13.93 17.54 16.78
N LYS A 445 -13.01 17.76 17.72
CA LYS A 445 -13.10 18.80 18.73
C LYS A 445 -11.69 19.29 19.07
N ASN A 446 -11.47 20.61 19.02
CA ASN A 446 -10.31 21.25 19.62
C ASN A 446 -10.58 21.47 21.11
N LEU A 447 -9.59 21.19 21.96
CA LEU A 447 -9.70 21.27 23.43
C LEU A 447 -9.30 22.66 23.96
#